data_06f116bf515a7f2cace90ac6153387f0
#
_entry.id   06f116bf515a7f2cace90ac6153387f0
#
_cell.length_a   1.000
_cell.length_b   1.000
_cell.length_c   1.000
_cell.angle_alpha   90.00
_cell.angle_beta   90.00
_cell.angle_gamma   90.00
#
_symmetry.space_group_name_H-M   'P 1'
#
loop_
_entity.id
_entity.type
_entity.pdbx_description
1 polymer ?
#
loop_
_entity_poly.entity_id
_entity_poly.type
_entity_poly.pdbx_seq_one_letter_code
_entity_poly.pdbx_strand_id
1 'polypeptide(L)'
;EESSEQIFRNGESFGWDMRDDVEKGRLLVNCSVPEEFKPEEHFKRIKDILSKYEIKRFVIDSISALERIYPVDRFREFTVGLNAFLKEKKVTSILTNTTTSLLDVSQITESHLSTITDNIILLKYIELDGQLKRAITVVKSRGSDHDKRVRENVITKNGMMILDPFFGVENLMGGS
;
A
#
# COMPACT_ATOMS: atom_id res chain seq x y z
N GLU A 1 -9.95 9.83 -0.26
CA GLU A 1 -9.94 10.37 -1.63
C GLU A 1 -10.94 9.65 -2.55
N GLU A 2 -11.11 8.32 -2.42
CA GLU A 2 -12.17 7.60 -3.14
C GLU A 2 -13.37 7.35 -2.23
N SER A 3 -14.57 7.39 -2.83
CA SER A 3 -15.79 6.98 -2.13
C SER A 3 -15.89 5.45 -2.07
N SER A 4 -16.61 4.92 -1.08
CA SER A 4 -16.87 3.47 -1.01
C SER A 4 -17.54 2.94 -2.28
N GLU A 5 -18.41 3.75 -2.89
CA GLU A 5 -19.09 3.42 -4.14
C GLU A 5 -18.12 3.25 -5.32
N GLN A 6 -17.08 4.07 -5.38
CA GLN A 6 -16.05 3.97 -6.41
C GLN A 6 -15.16 2.73 -6.19
N ILE A 7 -14.81 2.43 -4.93
CA ILE A 7 -14.07 1.22 -4.56
C ILE A 7 -14.87 -0.04 -4.97
N PHE A 8 -16.18 -0.07 -4.71
CA PHE A 8 -17.02 -1.20 -5.09
C PHE A 8 -17.10 -1.38 -6.61
N ARG A 9 -17.31 -0.30 -7.36
CA ARG A 9 -17.30 -0.34 -8.84
C ARG A 9 -15.96 -0.85 -9.39
N ASN A 10 -14.86 -0.40 -8.81
CA ASN A 10 -13.53 -0.87 -9.21
C ASN A 10 -13.37 -2.38 -8.93
N GLY A 11 -13.82 -2.85 -7.76
CA GLY A 11 -13.84 -4.28 -7.42
C GLY A 11 -14.67 -5.12 -8.39
N GLU A 12 -15.87 -4.66 -8.73
CA GLU A 12 -16.77 -5.32 -9.70
C GLU A 12 -16.11 -5.49 -11.08
N SER A 13 -15.29 -4.52 -11.51
CA SER A 13 -14.56 -4.61 -12.77
C SER A 13 -13.54 -5.75 -12.82
N PHE A 14 -13.14 -6.26 -11.64
CA PHE A 14 -12.25 -7.41 -11.46
C PHE A 14 -13.00 -8.69 -11.07
N GLY A 15 -14.34 -8.67 -11.07
CA GLY A 15 -15.16 -9.79 -10.66
C GLY A 15 -15.26 -10.01 -9.16
N TRP A 16 -14.96 -8.98 -8.34
CA TRP A 16 -15.06 -9.03 -6.89
C TRP A 16 -16.37 -8.40 -6.42
N ASP A 17 -17.20 -9.16 -5.75
CA ASP A 17 -18.42 -8.66 -5.12
C ASP A 17 -18.12 -8.14 -3.71
N MET A 18 -17.56 -6.93 -3.65
CA MET A 18 -17.21 -6.29 -2.38
C MET A 18 -18.44 -5.87 -1.59
N ARG A 19 -19.61 -5.67 -2.24
CA ARG A 19 -20.86 -5.32 -1.54
C ARG A 19 -21.38 -6.51 -0.73
N ASP A 20 -21.36 -7.70 -1.33
CA ASP A 20 -21.71 -8.94 -0.62
C ASP A 20 -20.79 -9.19 0.58
N ASP A 21 -19.49 -8.87 0.43
CA ASP A 21 -18.53 -8.97 1.54
C ASP A 21 -18.83 -7.98 2.67
N VAL A 22 -19.29 -6.76 2.35
CA VAL A 22 -19.72 -5.79 3.37
C VAL A 22 -21.01 -6.24 4.05
N GLU A 23 -22.02 -6.69 3.31
CA GLU A 23 -23.30 -7.18 3.84
C GLU A 23 -23.11 -8.38 4.77
N LYS A 24 -22.18 -9.27 4.43
CA LYS A 24 -21.82 -10.44 5.26
C LYS A 24 -20.85 -10.12 6.40
N GLY A 25 -20.45 -8.86 6.57
CA GLY A 25 -19.54 -8.42 7.62
C GLY A 25 -18.11 -8.92 7.46
N ARG A 26 -17.70 -9.36 6.23
CA ARG A 26 -16.33 -9.79 5.93
C ARG A 26 -15.41 -8.63 5.55
N LEU A 27 -16.00 -7.55 5.07
CA LEU A 27 -15.30 -6.33 4.67
C LEU A 27 -15.91 -5.11 5.38
N LEU A 28 -15.08 -4.25 5.91
CA LEU A 28 -15.47 -2.93 6.40
C LEU A 28 -14.73 -1.89 5.57
N VAL A 29 -15.45 -1.03 4.88
CA VAL A 29 -14.89 0.11 4.14
C VAL A 29 -15.19 1.38 4.89
N ASN A 30 -14.16 2.14 5.24
CA ASN A 30 -14.28 3.43 5.91
C ASN A 30 -13.57 4.50 5.09
N CYS A 31 -14.34 5.38 4.48
CA CYS A 31 -13.84 6.52 3.73
C CYS A 31 -13.91 7.76 4.62
N SER A 32 -12.83 8.52 4.69
CA SER A 32 -12.76 9.78 5.41
C SER A 32 -11.90 10.78 4.66
N VAL A 33 -12.17 12.04 4.86
CA VAL A 33 -11.34 13.13 4.35
C VAL A 33 -10.21 13.34 5.35
N PRO A 34 -8.93 13.20 4.93
CA PRO A 34 -7.80 13.27 5.85
C PRO A 34 -7.74 14.57 6.66
N GLU A 35 -8.12 15.69 6.04
CA GLU A 35 -8.08 17.04 6.61
C GLU A 35 -9.07 17.27 7.76
N GLU A 36 -10.07 16.40 7.90
CA GLU A 36 -11.12 16.55 8.95
C GLU A 36 -10.61 16.20 10.35
N PHE A 37 -9.48 15.49 10.47
CA PHE A 37 -9.03 14.94 11.73
C PHE A 37 -7.55 15.21 12.00
N LYS A 38 -7.21 15.37 13.28
CA LYS A 38 -5.83 15.38 13.74
C LYS A 38 -5.24 13.96 13.76
N PRO A 39 -3.90 13.79 13.74
CA PRO A 39 -3.25 12.47 13.78
C PRO A 39 -3.75 11.58 14.91
N GLU A 40 -3.93 12.16 16.10
CA GLU A 40 -4.37 11.45 17.29
C GLU A 40 -5.83 10.95 17.15
N GLU A 41 -6.67 11.73 16.49
CA GLU A 41 -8.07 11.37 16.24
C GLU A 41 -8.18 10.27 15.19
N HIS A 42 -7.39 10.35 14.10
CA HIS A 42 -7.28 9.25 13.14
C HIS A 42 -6.82 7.96 13.80
N PHE A 43 -5.78 8.04 14.62
CA PHE A 43 -5.26 6.88 15.34
C PHE A 43 -6.30 6.29 16.29
N LYS A 44 -7.00 7.14 17.04
CA LYS A 44 -8.08 6.70 17.93
C LYS A 44 -9.18 6.00 17.16
N ARG A 45 -9.67 6.56 16.05
CA ARG A 45 -10.72 5.95 15.22
C ARG A 45 -10.31 4.56 14.70
N ILE A 46 -9.07 4.43 14.21
CA ILE A 46 -8.54 3.13 13.78
C ILE A 46 -8.54 2.14 14.94
N LYS A 47 -8.05 2.55 16.12
CA LYS A 47 -8.05 1.70 17.31
C LYS A 47 -9.46 1.27 17.73
N ASP A 48 -10.42 2.18 17.70
CA ASP A 48 -11.82 1.91 18.07
C ASP A 48 -12.43 0.88 17.10
N ILE A 49 -12.21 1.02 15.79
CA ILE A 49 -12.67 0.06 14.78
C ILE A 49 -12.02 -1.31 15.00
N LEU A 50 -10.69 -1.36 15.13
CA LEU A 50 -9.95 -2.61 15.34
C LEU A 50 -10.25 -3.29 16.67
N SER A 51 -10.73 -2.55 17.67
CA SER A 51 -11.15 -3.10 18.96
C SER A 51 -12.60 -3.59 18.93
N LYS A 52 -13.43 -2.98 18.09
CA LYS A 52 -14.85 -3.34 17.96
C LYS A 52 -15.06 -4.60 17.11
N TYR A 53 -14.21 -4.81 16.12
CA TYR A 53 -14.33 -5.91 15.16
C TYR A 53 -13.09 -6.81 15.21
N GLU A 54 -13.25 -8.11 15.01
CA GLU A 54 -12.14 -9.07 14.91
C GLU A 54 -11.39 -8.97 13.56
N ILE A 55 -10.79 -7.83 13.29
CA ILE A 55 -10.09 -7.54 12.04
C ILE A 55 -8.77 -8.30 11.99
N LYS A 56 -8.53 -9.04 10.93
CA LYS A 56 -7.28 -9.79 10.68
C LYS A 56 -6.41 -9.14 9.61
N ARG A 57 -7.02 -8.35 8.72
CA ARG A 57 -6.35 -7.63 7.62
C ARG A 57 -6.78 -6.18 7.62
N PHE A 58 -5.83 -5.29 7.44
CA PHE A 58 -6.04 -3.85 7.48
C PHE A 58 -5.32 -3.18 6.31
N VAL A 59 -5.98 -2.26 5.65
CA VAL A 59 -5.42 -1.51 4.51
C VAL A 59 -5.65 -0.02 4.73
N ILE A 60 -4.63 0.80 4.48
CA ILE A 60 -4.78 2.24 4.27
C ILE A 60 -4.35 2.56 2.84
N ASP A 61 -5.26 3.14 2.08
CA ASP A 61 -5.02 3.65 0.73
C ASP A 61 -5.42 5.13 0.65
N SER A 62 -4.45 6.05 0.74
CA SER A 62 -3.02 5.88 0.93
C SER A 62 -2.53 6.63 2.19
N ILE A 63 -1.40 6.17 2.74
CA ILE A 63 -0.77 6.85 3.87
C ILE A 63 -0.14 8.19 3.46
N SER A 64 0.20 8.35 2.18
CA SER A 64 0.70 9.62 1.62
C SER A 64 -0.31 10.77 1.72
N ALA A 65 -1.61 10.48 1.80
CA ALA A 65 -2.61 11.51 2.06
C ALA A 65 -2.41 12.15 3.44
N LEU A 66 -2.10 11.33 4.44
CA LEU A 66 -1.80 11.79 5.81
C LEU A 66 -0.42 12.48 5.87
N GLU A 67 0.57 11.98 5.13
CA GLU A 67 1.90 12.57 5.06
C GLU A 67 1.88 14.01 4.54
N ARG A 68 1.00 14.33 3.60
CA ARG A 68 0.87 15.68 3.04
C ARG A 68 0.31 16.72 4.01
N ILE A 69 -0.52 16.30 4.96
CA ILE A 69 -1.23 17.22 5.85
C ILE A 69 -0.64 17.29 7.26
N TYR A 70 0.12 16.29 7.67
CA TYR A 70 0.71 16.26 9.00
C TYR A 70 2.13 16.81 9.01
N PRO A 71 2.55 17.53 10.08
CA PRO A 71 3.95 17.79 10.32
C PRO A 71 4.75 16.48 10.34
N VAL A 72 5.97 16.50 9.82
CA VAL A 72 6.82 15.32 9.63
C VAL A 72 6.95 14.48 10.92
N ASP A 73 7.19 15.13 12.05
CA ASP A 73 7.34 14.42 13.34
C ASP A 73 6.03 13.76 13.78
N ARG A 74 4.87 14.43 13.57
CA ARG A 74 3.55 13.87 13.88
C ARG A 74 3.19 12.71 12.99
N PHE A 75 3.51 12.79 11.71
CA PHE A 75 3.34 11.68 10.78
C PHE A 75 4.18 10.47 11.18
N ARG A 76 5.43 10.73 11.61
CA ARG A 76 6.32 9.67 12.10
C ARG A 76 5.78 9.02 13.37
N GLU A 77 5.36 9.80 14.35
CA GLU A 77 4.73 9.29 15.59
C GLU A 77 3.50 8.44 15.28
N PHE A 78 2.63 8.93 14.39
CA PHE A 78 1.42 8.22 13.96
C PHE A 78 1.76 6.87 13.32
N THR A 79 2.69 6.85 12.36
CA THR A 79 3.03 5.61 11.63
C THR A 79 3.72 4.57 12.50
N VAL A 80 4.63 5.00 13.39
CA VAL A 80 5.29 4.12 14.36
C VAL A 80 4.26 3.55 15.34
N GLY A 81 3.39 4.40 15.90
CA GLY A 81 2.35 3.98 16.84
C GLY A 81 1.34 3.02 16.20
N LEU A 82 0.90 3.33 14.97
CA LEU A 82 -0.02 2.48 14.22
C LEU A 82 0.59 1.09 13.96
N ASN A 83 1.82 1.05 13.46
CA ASN A 83 2.50 -0.21 13.17
C ASN A 83 2.69 -1.06 14.43
N ALA A 84 3.09 -0.45 15.55
CA ALA A 84 3.23 -1.15 16.83
C ALA A 84 1.90 -1.74 17.30
N PHE A 85 0.81 -0.97 17.21
CA PHE A 85 -0.53 -1.41 17.58
C PHE A 85 -1.03 -2.57 16.71
N LEU A 86 -0.87 -2.47 15.38
CA LEU A 86 -1.27 -3.52 14.45
C LEU A 86 -0.51 -4.84 14.71
N LYS A 87 0.79 -4.75 14.99
CA LYS A 87 1.63 -5.91 15.37
C LYS A 87 1.18 -6.55 16.68
N GLU A 88 0.91 -5.74 17.70
CA GLU A 88 0.38 -6.22 18.98
C GLU A 88 -0.94 -6.98 18.80
N LYS A 89 -1.83 -6.46 17.95
CA LYS A 89 -3.10 -7.08 17.60
C LYS A 89 -2.98 -8.26 16.63
N LYS A 90 -1.78 -8.56 16.12
CA LYS A 90 -1.52 -9.61 15.11
C LYS A 90 -2.34 -9.40 13.84
N VAL A 91 -2.52 -8.15 13.44
CA VAL A 91 -3.22 -7.75 12.22
C VAL A 91 -2.21 -7.63 11.08
N THR A 92 -2.45 -8.33 9.98
CA THR A 92 -1.69 -8.14 8.75
C THR A 92 -2.10 -6.83 8.09
N SER A 93 -1.15 -5.93 7.84
CA SER A 93 -1.45 -4.60 7.30
C SER A 93 -0.75 -4.33 5.98
N ILE A 94 -1.43 -3.60 5.10
CA ILE A 94 -0.89 -3.04 3.87
C ILE A 94 -1.11 -1.53 3.92
N LEU A 95 -0.03 -0.78 3.73
CA LEU A 95 -0.05 0.68 3.64
C LEU A 95 0.43 1.03 2.23
N THR A 96 -0.42 1.65 1.43
CA THR A 96 0.02 2.17 0.13
C THR A 96 0.63 3.54 0.32
N ASN A 97 1.68 3.82 -0.43
CA ASN A 97 2.36 5.11 -0.41
C ASN A 97 2.75 5.51 -1.83
N THR A 98 2.47 6.76 -2.19
CA THR A 98 2.86 7.32 -3.49
C THR A 98 4.21 7.99 -3.34
N THR A 99 5.20 7.54 -4.09
CA THR A 99 6.51 8.20 -4.13
C THR A 99 6.54 9.20 -5.28
N THR A 100 7.09 10.39 -5.03
CA THR A 100 7.28 11.42 -6.06
C THR A 100 8.51 11.14 -6.93
N SER A 101 9.43 10.32 -6.43
CA SER A 101 10.61 9.91 -7.16
C SER A 101 10.36 8.59 -7.89
N LEU A 102 10.20 8.66 -9.20
CA LEU A 102 10.03 7.49 -10.06
C LEU A 102 11.29 6.59 -10.11
N LEU A 103 12.43 7.05 -9.59
CA LEU A 103 13.74 6.55 -9.96
C LEU A 103 14.64 6.14 -8.78
N ASP A 104 14.29 6.45 -7.52
CA ASP A 104 15.25 6.28 -6.43
C ASP A 104 14.79 5.31 -5.34
N VAL A 105 15.22 4.06 -5.47
CA VAL A 105 15.04 3.03 -4.42
C VAL A 105 15.75 3.44 -3.13
N SER A 106 16.81 4.27 -3.20
CA SER A 106 17.53 4.74 -2.02
C SER A 106 16.64 5.59 -1.12
N GLN A 107 15.80 6.45 -1.68
CA GLN A 107 14.85 7.24 -0.89
C GLN A 107 13.78 6.38 -0.20
N ILE A 108 13.38 5.26 -0.81
CA ILE A 108 12.43 4.34 -0.19
C ILE A 108 13.08 3.63 1.00
N THR A 109 14.34 3.22 0.86
CA THR A 109 15.07 2.54 1.94
C THR A 109 15.51 3.49 3.05
N GLU A 110 15.73 4.76 2.76
CA GLU A 110 16.05 5.81 3.73
C GLU A 110 14.82 6.38 4.45
N SER A 111 13.62 6.17 3.91
CA SER A 111 12.39 6.63 4.56
C SER A 111 12.19 5.94 5.91
N HIS A 112 11.65 6.67 6.89
CA HIS A 112 11.33 6.10 8.20
C HIS A 112 10.35 4.92 8.09
N LEU A 113 9.52 4.85 7.03
CA LEU A 113 8.60 3.75 6.76
C LEU A 113 9.36 2.45 6.52
N SER A 114 10.54 2.51 5.88
CA SER A 114 11.35 1.31 5.64
C SER A 114 11.86 0.67 6.93
N THR A 115 12.04 1.45 8.00
CA THR A 115 12.53 0.93 9.28
C THR A 115 11.46 0.17 10.04
N ILE A 116 10.19 0.52 9.89
CA ILE A 116 9.07 -0.03 10.63
C ILE A 116 8.32 -1.15 9.90
N THR A 117 8.39 -1.21 8.56
CA THR A 117 7.72 -2.24 7.75
C THR A 117 8.55 -3.51 7.62
N ASP A 118 7.87 -4.65 7.55
CA ASP A 118 8.53 -5.95 7.37
C ASP A 118 8.77 -6.25 5.89
N ASN A 119 7.88 -5.83 5.02
CA ASN A 119 7.98 -6.03 3.57
C ASN A 119 7.80 -4.69 2.85
N ILE A 120 8.52 -4.53 1.73
CA ILE A 120 8.36 -3.40 0.81
C ILE A 120 8.21 -3.97 -0.59
N ILE A 121 7.08 -3.66 -1.22
CA ILE A 121 6.79 -3.99 -2.61
C ILE A 121 6.73 -2.68 -3.38
N LEU A 122 7.50 -2.58 -4.44
CA LEU A 122 7.53 -1.42 -5.32
C LEU A 122 6.77 -1.73 -6.61
N LEU A 123 5.85 -0.83 -6.95
CA LEU A 123 5.14 -0.79 -8.23
C LEU A 123 5.59 0.47 -8.96
N LYS A 124 5.96 0.33 -10.23
CA LYS A 124 6.34 1.48 -11.06
C LYS A 124 6.04 1.25 -12.54
N TYR A 125 6.06 2.32 -13.31
CA TYR A 125 6.11 2.24 -14.76
C TYR A 125 7.56 2.27 -15.22
N ILE A 126 7.84 1.48 -16.25
CA ILE A 126 9.13 1.49 -16.98
C ILE A 126 8.85 1.65 -18.46
N GLU A 127 9.76 2.31 -19.18
CA GLU A 127 9.74 2.34 -20.64
C GLU A 127 10.64 1.21 -21.15
N LEU A 128 10.10 0.40 -22.03
CA LEU A 128 10.81 -0.69 -22.68
C LEU A 128 10.34 -0.81 -24.13
N ASP A 129 11.26 -0.74 -25.09
CA ASP A 129 10.98 -0.83 -26.52
C ASP A 129 9.92 0.18 -26.99
N GLY A 130 9.94 1.42 -26.43
CA GLY A 130 8.98 2.48 -26.72
C GLY A 130 7.57 2.23 -26.16
N GLN A 131 7.42 1.30 -25.24
CA GLN A 131 6.17 0.98 -24.56
C GLN A 131 6.27 1.21 -23.05
N LEU A 132 5.22 1.77 -22.47
CA LEU A 132 5.10 1.91 -21.03
C LEU A 132 4.56 0.61 -20.42
N LYS A 133 5.38 -0.06 -19.63
CA LYS A 133 5.07 -1.31 -18.95
C LYS A 133 4.99 -1.10 -17.43
N ARG A 134 4.16 -1.91 -16.75
CA ARG A 134 4.11 -1.91 -15.28
C ARG A 134 5.09 -2.93 -14.73
N ALA A 135 5.90 -2.50 -13.78
CA ALA A 135 6.87 -3.34 -13.10
C ALA A 135 6.52 -3.50 -11.62
N ILE A 136 6.79 -4.69 -11.08
CA ILE A 136 6.66 -5.00 -9.66
C ILE A 136 7.94 -5.68 -9.17
N THR A 137 8.39 -5.33 -7.98
CA THR A 137 9.50 -6.01 -7.30
C THR A 137 9.35 -5.96 -5.79
N VAL A 138 9.87 -6.99 -5.12
CA VAL A 138 10.01 -6.99 -3.66
C VAL A 138 11.38 -6.41 -3.31
N VAL A 139 11.37 -5.21 -2.74
CA VAL A 139 12.61 -4.49 -2.35
C VAL A 139 13.15 -5.01 -1.04
N LYS A 140 12.25 -5.40 -0.13
CA LYS A 140 12.59 -5.85 1.21
C LYS A 140 11.63 -6.93 1.68
N SER A 141 12.15 -7.95 2.34
CA SER A 141 11.39 -8.92 3.12
C SER A 141 12.19 -9.30 4.36
N ARG A 142 11.65 -9.04 5.56
CA ARG A 142 12.31 -9.40 6.82
C ARG A 142 12.10 -10.88 7.13
N GLY A 143 13.19 -11.55 7.49
CA GLY A 143 13.14 -12.91 8.00
C GLY A 143 12.91 -13.99 6.96
N SER A 144 12.86 -13.62 5.67
CA SER A 144 12.75 -14.59 4.57
C SER A 144 13.57 -14.16 3.37
N ASP A 145 14.03 -15.14 2.59
CA ASP A 145 14.50 -14.88 1.24
C ASP A 145 13.32 -14.57 0.32
N HIS A 146 13.55 -13.82 -0.73
CA HIS A 146 12.53 -13.42 -1.68
C HIS A 146 13.10 -13.24 -3.09
N ASP A 147 12.24 -13.28 -4.08
CA ASP A 147 12.59 -12.99 -5.47
C ASP A 147 12.86 -11.48 -5.62
N LYS A 148 14.09 -11.14 -5.97
CA LYS A 148 14.58 -9.76 -6.15
C LYS A 148 14.44 -9.26 -7.58
N ARG A 149 13.96 -10.11 -8.50
CA ARG A 149 13.80 -9.75 -9.91
C ARG A 149 12.66 -8.76 -10.10
N VAL A 150 12.84 -7.85 -11.04
CA VAL A 150 11.78 -6.95 -11.48
C VAL A 150 10.92 -7.72 -12.48
N ARG A 151 9.63 -7.86 -12.18
CA ARG A 151 8.67 -8.57 -13.00
C ARG A 151 7.69 -7.62 -13.67
N GLU A 152 7.23 -7.97 -14.84
CA GLU A 152 6.10 -7.30 -15.47
C GLU A 152 4.81 -7.66 -14.71
N ASN A 153 3.89 -6.72 -14.60
CA ASN A 153 2.55 -6.98 -14.15
C ASN A 153 1.53 -6.33 -15.08
N VAL A 154 0.40 -6.98 -15.24
CA VAL A 154 -0.71 -6.51 -16.06
C VAL A 154 -2.00 -6.54 -15.26
N ILE A 155 -2.88 -5.57 -15.53
CA ILE A 155 -4.21 -5.54 -14.96
C ILE A 155 -5.19 -6.08 -16.01
N THR A 156 -5.92 -7.10 -15.63
CA THR A 156 -6.89 -7.80 -16.49
C THR A 156 -8.28 -7.75 -15.84
N LYS A 157 -9.28 -8.22 -16.55
CA LYS A 157 -10.63 -8.40 -15.99
C LYS A 157 -10.71 -9.38 -14.80
N ASN A 158 -9.66 -10.16 -14.58
CA ASN A 158 -9.56 -11.09 -13.46
C ASN A 158 -8.62 -10.57 -12.36
N GLY A 159 -8.30 -9.27 -12.37
CA GLY A 159 -7.38 -8.64 -11.45
C GLY A 159 -5.96 -8.51 -11.99
N MET A 160 -5.01 -8.32 -11.08
CA MET A 160 -3.59 -8.17 -11.40
C MET A 160 -2.93 -9.54 -11.59
N MET A 161 -2.15 -9.68 -12.67
CA MET A 161 -1.32 -10.85 -12.94
C MET A 161 0.15 -10.44 -12.97
N ILE A 162 0.98 -11.24 -12.31
CA ILE A 162 2.45 -11.09 -12.33
C ILE A 162 2.99 -12.01 -13.41
N LEU A 163 3.74 -11.43 -14.33
CA LEU A 163 4.33 -12.14 -15.46
C LEU A 163 5.81 -12.48 -15.22
N ASP A 164 6.51 -12.86 -16.26
CA ASP A 164 7.93 -13.18 -16.21
C ASP A 164 8.80 -11.98 -15.85
N PRO A 165 10.00 -12.21 -15.30
CA PRO A 165 10.96 -11.15 -15.08
C PRO A 165 11.38 -10.48 -16.38
N PHE A 166 11.72 -9.20 -16.30
CA PHE A 166 12.40 -8.51 -17.40
C PHE A 166 13.83 -9.06 -17.53
N PHE A 167 14.23 -9.40 -18.76
CA PHE A 167 15.57 -9.90 -19.09
C PHE A 167 16.30 -8.90 -19.99
N GLY A 168 17.61 -8.80 -19.80
CA GLY A 168 18.50 -8.02 -20.69
C GLY A 168 18.32 -6.50 -20.62
N VAL A 169 17.63 -6.01 -19.59
CA VAL A 169 17.44 -4.55 -19.38
C VAL A 169 18.26 -4.12 -18.18
N GLU A 170 19.30 -3.34 -18.44
CA GLU A 170 20.11 -2.70 -17.40
C GLU A 170 19.36 -1.49 -16.82
N ASN A 171 19.57 -1.22 -15.52
CA ASN A 171 19.04 -0.03 -14.83
C ASN A 171 17.51 0.12 -14.77
N LEU A 172 16.75 -0.97 -14.73
CA LEU A 172 15.28 -0.92 -14.51
C LEU A 172 14.86 -0.17 -13.24
N MET A 173 15.76 0.00 -12.27
CA MET A 173 15.50 0.56 -10.97
C MET A 173 16.18 1.92 -10.71
N GLY A 174 17.07 2.36 -11.58
CA GLY A 174 17.75 3.64 -11.51
C GLY A 174 17.50 4.44 -12.78
N GLY A 175 17.23 5.73 -12.64
CA GLY A 175 17.36 6.68 -13.76
C GLY A 175 18.84 7.01 -13.98
N SER A 176 19.21 7.15 -15.23
CA SER A 176 20.48 7.72 -15.66
C SER A 176 20.56 9.19 -15.28
#